data_6d57711d2c56a87f71c1f911a99d8303
#
_entry.id   6d57711d2c56a87f71c1f911a99d8303
#
_cell.length_a   1.000
_cell.length_b   1.000
_cell.length_c   1.000
_cell.angle_alpha   90.00
_cell.angle_beta   90.00
_cell.angle_gamma   90.00
#
_symmetry.space_group_name_H-M   'P 1'
#
loop_
_entity.id
_entity.type
_entity.pdbx_description
1 polymer ?
#
loop_
_entity_poly.entity_id
_entity_poly.type
_entity_poly.pdbx_seq_one_letter_code
_entity_poly.pdbx_strand_id
1 'polypeptide(L)'
;MEKTRHFPAVVIGAGPAGAAAAFTLASSGVPTCLIDRRKFPRDKLCGGLLTLRAKKTFDRVFAGHWGGLVEATAGGIQFYAPNGRVDPPEIYSTLFFTQRCHFDNALLTMARSAGCTVRLGSGVRQIDLARKSVQLPDGEVIRYDYLIGADGVNSVVAKTLFGAAFDRKTIGFALEMDVPANLLPDASTLPEIHFGVARWGYGWVFPKQGIYTVGMGGLYALNPDLRARFERFLMKRLGTLPEQKIKGHFVPFGDFRRQPGRDNVLLCGDAAGLVDSITGEGIAFAMQSGNAAGAAIAAALAAGVAPLERYMHEYSAITTHIRKSNFYRWLIFPRLSEKLFLAAIPDASTIQRSYLDLLAADIEYDALPGRIWIQLQNGGRKITGRIMGRPVQ
;
A
#
# COMPACT_ATOMS: atom_id res chain seq x y z
N MET A 1 23.06 -28.59 -21.58
CA MET A 1 23.73 -27.27 -21.56
C MET A 1 22.84 -26.32 -20.79
N GLU A 2 23.36 -25.68 -19.77
CA GLU A 2 22.65 -24.68 -18.95
C GLU A 2 22.30 -23.46 -19.83
N LYS A 3 21.01 -23.14 -19.96
CA LYS A 3 20.56 -22.04 -20.82
C LYS A 3 20.81 -20.73 -20.08
N THR A 4 21.90 -20.06 -20.41
CA THR A 4 22.27 -18.78 -19.83
C THR A 4 21.82 -17.62 -20.72
N ARG A 5 21.12 -16.63 -20.17
CA ARG A 5 20.76 -15.38 -20.82
C ARG A 5 21.30 -14.20 -20.02
N HIS A 6 21.51 -13.08 -20.68
CA HIS A 6 21.91 -11.82 -20.04
C HIS A 6 20.91 -10.72 -20.36
N PHE A 7 20.56 -9.93 -19.32
CA PHE A 7 19.79 -8.70 -19.43
C PHE A 7 20.48 -7.59 -18.62
N PRO A 8 20.65 -6.38 -19.18
CA PRO A 8 21.17 -5.24 -18.41
C PRO A 8 20.38 -5.00 -17.12
N ALA A 9 19.06 -5.19 -17.13
CA ALA A 9 18.21 -5.06 -15.96
C ALA A 9 17.29 -6.28 -15.77
N VAL A 10 17.24 -6.79 -14.53
CA VAL A 10 16.30 -7.84 -14.10
C VAL A 10 15.43 -7.29 -12.97
N VAL A 11 14.12 -7.52 -13.07
CA VAL A 11 13.12 -7.14 -12.05
C VAL A 11 12.45 -8.39 -11.53
N ILE A 12 12.45 -8.60 -10.21
CA ILE A 12 11.78 -9.73 -9.56
C ILE A 12 10.50 -9.24 -8.88
N GLY A 13 9.36 -9.77 -9.32
CA GLY A 13 8.01 -9.39 -8.88
C GLY A 13 7.32 -8.46 -9.87
N ALA A 14 6.13 -8.88 -10.40
CA ALA A 14 5.34 -8.14 -11.37
C ALA A 14 4.11 -7.45 -10.74
N GLY A 15 4.17 -7.10 -9.45
CA GLY A 15 3.21 -6.21 -8.81
C GLY A 15 3.41 -4.75 -9.25
N PRO A 16 2.66 -3.78 -8.68
CA PRO A 16 2.73 -2.37 -9.10
C PRO A 16 4.15 -1.78 -9.13
N ALA A 17 5.00 -2.13 -8.15
CA ALA A 17 6.37 -1.66 -8.11
C ALA A 17 7.22 -2.22 -9.26
N GLY A 18 7.15 -3.53 -9.49
CA GLY A 18 7.94 -4.16 -10.56
C GLY A 18 7.43 -3.83 -11.95
N ALA A 19 6.12 -3.72 -12.13
CA ALA A 19 5.54 -3.27 -13.39
C ALA A 19 5.97 -1.84 -13.73
N ALA A 20 5.97 -0.91 -12.74
CA ALA A 20 6.44 0.45 -12.92
C ALA A 20 7.94 0.49 -13.25
N ALA A 21 8.76 -0.27 -12.53
CA ALA A 21 10.21 -0.34 -12.79
C ALA A 21 10.50 -0.88 -14.19
N ALA A 22 9.84 -1.99 -14.57
CA ALA A 22 10.05 -2.62 -15.87
C ALA A 22 9.53 -1.75 -17.02
N PHE A 23 8.38 -1.08 -16.83
CA PHE A 23 7.85 -0.11 -17.80
C PHE A 23 8.85 1.04 -18.03
N THR A 24 9.35 1.64 -16.95
CA THR A 24 10.29 2.77 -17.02
C THR A 24 11.60 2.36 -17.71
N LEU A 25 12.16 1.20 -17.36
CA LEU A 25 13.38 0.69 -17.99
C LEU A 25 13.17 0.41 -19.48
N ALA A 26 12.11 -0.32 -19.84
CA ALA A 26 11.81 -0.66 -21.22
C ALA A 26 11.53 0.60 -22.07
N SER A 27 10.76 1.55 -21.54
CA SER A 27 10.49 2.84 -22.20
C SER A 27 11.75 3.70 -22.38
N SER A 28 12.79 3.47 -21.56
CA SER A 28 14.11 4.09 -21.70
C SER A 28 15.02 3.29 -22.64
N GLY A 29 14.53 2.28 -23.36
CA GLY A 29 15.31 1.45 -24.28
C GLY A 29 16.23 0.42 -23.60
N VAL A 30 16.09 0.18 -22.31
CA VAL A 30 16.90 -0.81 -21.57
C VAL A 30 16.30 -2.21 -21.72
N PRO A 31 17.03 -3.20 -22.30
CA PRO A 31 16.59 -4.58 -22.34
C PRO A 31 16.36 -5.12 -20.92
N THR A 32 15.10 -5.40 -20.59
CA THR A 32 14.66 -5.71 -19.24
C THR A 32 13.95 -7.05 -19.19
N CYS A 33 14.25 -7.89 -18.16
CA CYS A 33 13.54 -9.11 -17.87
C CYS A 33 12.76 -8.97 -16.55
N LEU A 34 11.43 -9.10 -16.61
CA LEU A 34 10.53 -9.09 -15.46
C LEU A 34 10.10 -10.52 -15.12
N ILE A 35 10.36 -10.96 -13.90
CA ILE A 35 10.12 -12.33 -13.44
C ILE A 35 9.07 -12.31 -12.33
N ASP A 36 8.01 -13.12 -12.42
CA ASP A 36 7.07 -13.35 -11.32
C ASP A 36 6.76 -14.83 -11.14
N ARG A 37 6.68 -15.27 -9.88
CA ARG A 37 6.35 -16.65 -9.52
C ARG A 37 4.92 -17.05 -9.86
N ARG A 38 4.03 -16.09 -10.06
CA ARG A 38 2.62 -16.31 -10.39
C ARG A 38 2.36 -16.10 -11.87
N LYS A 39 1.40 -16.82 -12.40
CA LYS A 39 0.75 -16.50 -13.69
C LYS A 39 -0.23 -15.35 -13.46
N PHE A 40 -0.39 -14.49 -14.44
CA PHE A 40 -1.32 -13.36 -14.42
C PHE A 40 -2.49 -13.61 -15.38
N PRO A 41 -3.70 -13.09 -15.09
CA PRO A 41 -4.06 -12.33 -13.90
C PRO A 41 -3.99 -13.19 -12.62
N ARG A 42 -3.60 -12.57 -11.49
CA ARG A 42 -3.47 -13.25 -10.21
C ARG A 42 -4.17 -12.52 -9.08
N ASP A 43 -4.72 -13.26 -8.15
CA ASP A 43 -5.24 -12.71 -6.92
C ASP A 43 -4.10 -12.23 -5.97
N LYS A 44 -4.31 -11.09 -5.31
CA LYS A 44 -3.43 -10.51 -4.30
C LYS A 44 -4.27 -9.85 -3.22
N LEU A 45 -4.11 -10.27 -1.99
CA LEU A 45 -4.77 -9.69 -0.83
C LEU A 45 -4.55 -8.18 -0.78
N CYS A 46 -5.65 -7.42 -0.84
CA CYS A 46 -5.69 -5.97 -0.76
C CYS A 46 -7.14 -5.49 -0.80
N GLY A 47 -7.53 -4.60 0.10
CA GLY A 47 -8.85 -3.95 0.05
C GLY A 47 -9.20 -3.33 -1.31
N GLY A 48 -8.18 -3.02 -2.13
CA GLY A 48 -8.36 -2.51 -3.49
C GLY A 48 -8.67 -1.01 -3.55
N LEU A 49 -8.54 -0.29 -2.44
CA LEU A 49 -8.65 1.16 -2.43
C LEU A 49 -7.45 1.79 -3.15
N LEU A 50 -7.73 2.58 -4.16
CA LEU A 50 -6.80 3.43 -4.87
C LEU A 50 -7.11 4.90 -4.56
N THR A 51 -6.11 5.65 -4.17
CA THR A 51 -6.20 7.04 -3.77
C THR A 51 -5.98 7.98 -4.96
N LEU A 52 -6.27 9.26 -4.79
CA LEU A 52 -5.85 10.27 -5.78
C LEU A 52 -4.32 10.33 -5.93
N ARG A 53 -3.56 10.05 -4.87
CA ARG A 53 -2.10 9.87 -4.97
C ARG A 53 -1.74 8.74 -5.94
N ALA A 54 -2.45 7.61 -5.84
CA ALA A 54 -2.23 6.47 -6.75
C ALA A 54 -2.57 6.85 -8.19
N LYS A 55 -3.67 7.58 -8.42
CA LYS A 55 -4.05 8.08 -9.76
C LYS A 55 -3.00 9.04 -10.32
N LYS A 56 -2.63 10.08 -9.57
CA LYS A 56 -1.58 11.04 -9.98
C LYS A 56 -0.26 10.35 -10.32
N THR A 57 0.09 9.29 -9.56
CA THR A 57 1.29 8.48 -9.81
C THR A 57 1.16 7.65 -11.07
N PHE A 58 0.01 6.98 -11.26
CA PHE A 58 -0.27 6.21 -12.47
C PHE A 58 -0.18 7.09 -13.73
N ASP A 59 -0.84 8.26 -13.72
CA ASP A 59 -0.84 9.19 -14.85
C ASP A 59 0.60 9.61 -15.22
N ARG A 60 1.43 9.89 -14.22
CA ARG A 60 2.83 10.29 -14.40
C ARG A 60 3.70 9.16 -14.93
N VAL A 61 3.52 7.92 -14.46
CA VAL A 61 4.41 6.80 -14.79
C VAL A 61 3.99 6.12 -16.08
N PHE A 62 2.70 5.83 -16.24
CA PHE A 62 2.22 4.99 -17.34
C PHE A 62 1.53 5.78 -18.45
N ALA A 63 1.06 6.99 -18.18
CA ALA A 63 0.28 7.82 -19.10
C ALA A 63 -0.87 7.05 -19.78
N GLY A 64 -1.46 6.08 -19.06
CA GLY A 64 -2.45 5.13 -19.57
C GLY A 64 -3.90 5.56 -19.28
N HIS A 65 -4.84 4.69 -19.63
CA HIS A 65 -6.26 4.91 -19.40
C HIS A 65 -6.70 4.45 -18.01
N TRP A 66 -6.81 5.36 -17.06
CA TRP A 66 -7.17 5.08 -15.66
C TRP A 66 -8.57 4.45 -15.52
N GLY A 67 -9.55 4.94 -16.30
CA GLY A 67 -10.96 4.52 -16.16
C GLY A 67 -11.19 3.01 -16.31
N GLY A 68 -10.41 2.34 -17.15
CA GLY A 68 -10.50 0.88 -17.32
C GLY A 68 -9.94 0.05 -16.16
N LEU A 69 -9.34 0.69 -15.15
CA LEU A 69 -8.73 0.04 -13.98
C LEU A 69 -9.62 0.12 -12.74
N VAL A 70 -10.71 0.88 -12.80
CA VAL A 70 -11.57 1.22 -11.68
C VAL A 70 -12.90 0.49 -11.80
N GLU A 71 -13.32 -0.23 -10.76
CA GLU A 71 -14.59 -0.95 -10.71
C GLU A 71 -15.68 -0.18 -9.96
N ALA A 72 -15.30 0.65 -8.99
CA ALA A 72 -16.21 1.48 -8.23
C ALA A 72 -15.53 2.77 -7.78
N THR A 73 -16.34 3.79 -7.50
CA THR A 73 -15.89 5.08 -6.94
C THR A 73 -16.75 5.47 -5.75
N ALA A 74 -16.16 6.21 -4.81
CA ALA A 74 -16.91 6.79 -3.70
C ALA A 74 -16.42 8.22 -3.40
N GLY A 75 -17.32 9.10 -2.95
CA GLY A 75 -17.00 10.48 -2.63
C GLY A 75 -16.56 10.73 -1.19
N GLY A 76 -16.34 9.70 -0.38
CA GLY A 76 -15.96 9.82 1.02
C GLY A 76 -15.81 8.47 1.69
N ILE A 77 -15.58 8.46 3.01
CA ILE A 77 -15.46 7.26 3.85
C ILE A 77 -16.43 7.37 5.02
N GLN A 78 -17.13 6.29 5.33
CA GLN A 78 -17.88 6.14 6.55
C GLN A 78 -16.98 5.62 7.66
N PHE A 79 -16.85 6.38 8.74
CA PHE A 79 -16.09 5.95 9.90
C PHE A 79 -16.99 5.33 10.97
N TYR A 80 -16.44 4.32 11.65
CA TYR A 80 -17.02 3.67 12.81
C TYR A 80 -16.03 3.67 13.97
N ALA A 81 -16.51 4.10 15.13
CA ALA A 81 -15.81 3.97 16.42
C ALA A 81 -16.51 2.89 17.27
N PRO A 82 -15.95 2.46 18.40
CA PRO A 82 -16.61 1.48 19.28
C PRO A 82 -18.02 1.89 19.73
N ASN A 83 -18.28 3.19 19.84
CA ASN A 83 -19.57 3.77 20.25
C ASN A 83 -20.59 3.89 19.13
N GLY A 84 -20.25 3.53 17.88
CA GLY A 84 -21.15 3.56 16.76
C GLY A 84 -20.61 4.27 15.52
N ARG A 85 -21.55 4.58 14.62
CA ARG A 85 -21.28 5.29 13.39
C ARG A 85 -20.90 6.75 13.66
N VAL A 86 -19.94 7.25 12.93
CA VAL A 86 -19.53 8.65 12.90
C VAL A 86 -20.09 9.27 11.64
N ASP A 87 -20.80 10.39 11.74
CA ASP A 87 -21.38 11.04 10.58
C ASP A 87 -20.29 11.41 9.56
N PRO A 88 -20.45 11.03 8.28
CA PRO A 88 -19.45 11.35 7.27
C PRO A 88 -19.40 12.86 7.06
N PRO A 89 -18.21 13.41 6.78
CA PRO A 89 -18.14 14.74 6.21
C PRO A 89 -18.86 14.74 4.87
N GLU A 90 -19.30 15.92 4.39
CA GLU A 90 -19.82 16.08 3.03
C GLU A 90 -18.88 15.44 2.00
N ILE A 91 -19.40 15.05 0.83
CA ILE A 91 -18.63 14.47 -0.28
C ILE A 91 -17.40 15.35 -0.54
N TYR A 92 -16.20 14.76 -0.39
CA TYR A 92 -14.99 15.57 -0.31
C TYR A 92 -13.87 15.16 -1.27
N SER A 93 -13.71 13.87 -1.55
CA SER A 93 -12.64 13.39 -2.41
C SER A 93 -13.03 12.09 -3.09
N THR A 94 -12.66 11.93 -4.35
CA THR A 94 -12.93 10.71 -5.09
C THR A 94 -11.95 9.60 -4.68
N LEU A 95 -12.48 8.50 -4.19
CA LEU A 95 -11.80 7.26 -3.93
C LEU A 95 -12.14 6.27 -5.02
N PHE A 96 -11.18 5.45 -5.42
CA PHE A 96 -11.34 4.46 -6.48
C PHE A 96 -11.15 3.07 -5.90
N PHE A 97 -11.88 2.09 -6.42
CA PHE A 97 -11.78 0.70 -6.00
C PHE A 97 -11.50 -0.19 -7.21
N THR A 98 -10.65 -1.17 -6.99
CA THR A 98 -10.24 -2.12 -8.03
C THR A 98 -10.04 -3.51 -7.45
N GLN A 99 -10.10 -4.52 -8.30
CA GLN A 99 -9.54 -5.83 -8.00
C GLN A 99 -8.09 -5.89 -8.45
N ARG A 100 -7.23 -6.34 -7.56
CA ARG A 100 -5.78 -6.42 -7.82
C ARG A 100 -5.42 -7.35 -8.97
N CYS A 101 -6.24 -8.35 -9.27
CA CYS A 101 -6.04 -9.21 -10.44
C CYS A 101 -6.13 -8.40 -11.73
N HIS A 102 -7.08 -7.48 -11.86
CA HIS A 102 -7.24 -6.62 -13.03
C HIS A 102 -6.18 -5.51 -13.06
N PHE A 103 -6.03 -4.78 -11.95
CA PHE A 103 -5.09 -3.67 -11.84
C PHE A 103 -3.65 -4.11 -12.12
N ASP A 104 -3.15 -5.12 -11.40
CA ASP A 104 -1.78 -5.58 -11.55
C ASP A 104 -1.52 -6.15 -12.96
N ASN A 105 -2.52 -6.85 -13.56
CA ASN A 105 -2.41 -7.38 -14.91
C ASN A 105 -2.34 -6.27 -15.98
N ALA A 106 -3.08 -5.18 -15.79
CA ALA A 106 -3.02 -4.04 -16.68
C ALA A 106 -1.65 -3.36 -16.64
N LEU A 107 -1.08 -3.12 -15.45
CA LEU A 107 0.26 -2.56 -15.31
C LEU A 107 1.32 -3.47 -15.95
N LEU A 108 1.22 -4.78 -15.75
CA LEU A 108 2.10 -5.75 -16.39
C LEU A 108 1.98 -5.72 -17.92
N THR A 109 0.77 -5.58 -18.45
CA THR A 109 0.52 -5.47 -19.89
C THR A 109 1.18 -4.21 -20.45
N MET A 110 1.10 -3.07 -19.75
CA MET A 110 1.78 -1.84 -20.15
C MET A 110 3.31 -2.03 -20.19
N ALA A 111 3.90 -2.68 -19.18
CA ALA A 111 5.33 -2.98 -19.16
C ALA A 111 5.74 -3.90 -20.33
N ARG A 112 4.91 -4.91 -20.66
CA ARG A 112 5.13 -5.81 -21.79
C ARG A 112 5.05 -5.05 -23.12
N SER A 113 4.05 -4.18 -23.28
CA SER A 113 3.88 -3.35 -24.48
C SER A 113 5.01 -2.35 -24.70
N ALA A 114 5.68 -1.93 -23.62
CA ALA A 114 6.90 -1.10 -23.69
C ALA A 114 8.15 -1.89 -24.10
N GLY A 115 8.05 -3.22 -24.33
CA GLY A 115 9.16 -4.06 -24.80
C GLY A 115 9.84 -4.90 -23.72
N CYS A 116 9.31 -4.92 -22.48
CA CYS A 116 9.86 -5.77 -21.43
C CYS A 116 9.66 -7.27 -21.71
N THR A 117 10.72 -8.06 -21.58
CA THR A 117 10.63 -9.53 -21.58
C THR A 117 10.01 -10.01 -20.27
N VAL A 118 8.93 -10.79 -20.34
CA VAL A 118 8.19 -11.22 -19.14
C VAL A 118 8.26 -12.73 -18.96
N ARG A 119 8.59 -13.17 -17.73
CA ARG A 119 8.63 -14.56 -17.29
C ARG A 119 7.65 -14.76 -16.13
N LEU A 120 6.52 -15.39 -16.38
CA LEU A 120 5.46 -15.65 -15.39
C LEU A 120 5.40 -17.13 -15.01
N GLY A 121 4.91 -17.40 -13.80
CA GLY A 121 4.76 -18.77 -13.28
C GLY A 121 6.10 -19.41 -12.90
N SER A 122 7.17 -18.63 -12.84
CA SER A 122 8.51 -19.07 -12.48
C SER A 122 9.08 -18.15 -11.39
N GLY A 123 9.21 -18.68 -10.19
CA GLY A 123 9.89 -17.98 -9.10
C GLY A 123 11.40 -17.98 -9.28
N VAL A 124 12.10 -17.21 -8.47
CA VAL A 124 13.55 -17.28 -8.36
C VAL A 124 13.92 -18.35 -7.33
N ARG A 125 14.72 -19.33 -7.73
CA ARG A 125 15.23 -20.39 -6.86
C ARG A 125 16.44 -19.91 -6.04
N GLN A 126 17.36 -19.20 -6.69
CA GLN A 126 18.60 -18.70 -6.07
C GLN A 126 19.02 -17.38 -6.69
N ILE A 127 19.58 -16.50 -5.88
CA ILE A 127 20.23 -15.26 -6.30
C ILE A 127 21.69 -15.34 -5.90
N ASP A 128 22.59 -15.20 -6.87
CA ASP A 128 24.03 -15.11 -6.65
C ASP A 128 24.45 -13.65 -6.92
N LEU A 129 24.68 -12.91 -5.85
CA LEU A 129 25.05 -11.49 -5.92
C LEU A 129 26.46 -11.31 -6.52
N ALA A 130 27.40 -12.23 -6.22
CA ALA A 130 28.77 -12.13 -6.69
C ALA A 130 28.86 -12.38 -8.21
N ARG A 131 28.10 -13.36 -8.71
CA ARG A 131 28.04 -13.69 -10.14
C ARG A 131 27.01 -12.85 -10.89
N LYS A 132 26.27 -11.99 -10.19
CA LYS A 132 25.16 -11.18 -10.74
C LYS A 132 24.20 -12.05 -11.55
N SER A 133 23.63 -13.09 -10.92
CA SER A 133 22.74 -14.01 -11.60
C SER A 133 21.57 -14.47 -10.73
N VAL A 134 20.47 -14.78 -11.39
CA VAL A 134 19.30 -15.44 -10.79
C VAL A 134 19.10 -16.78 -11.48
N GLN A 135 18.86 -17.83 -10.70
CA GLN A 135 18.52 -19.16 -11.19
C GLN A 135 17.03 -19.42 -11.03
N LEU A 136 16.40 -19.87 -12.10
CA LEU A 136 14.99 -20.26 -12.11
C LEU A 136 14.83 -21.75 -11.75
N PRO A 137 13.62 -22.22 -11.37
CA PRO A 137 13.39 -23.61 -10.99
C PRO A 137 13.65 -24.64 -12.10
N ASP A 138 13.51 -24.21 -13.37
CA ASP A 138 13.78 -25.03 -14.56
C ASP A 138 15.27 -25.15 -14.91
N GLY A 139 16.15 -24.53 -14.10
CA GLY A 139 17.60 -24.52 -14.31
C GLY A 139 18.10 -23.38 -15.21
N GLU A 140 17.23 -22.58 -15.83
CA GLU A 140 17.67 -21.40 -16.58
C GLU A 140 18.39 -20.41 -15.66
N VAL A 141 19.54 -19.90 -16.10
CA VAL A 141 20.32 -18.86 -15.41
C VAL A 141 20.21 -17.55 -16.18
N ILE A 142 19.76 -16.50 -15.49
CA ILE A 142 19.66 -15.14 -16.04
C ILE A 142 20.71 -14.26 -15.35
N ARG A 143 21.70 -13.80 -16.11
CA ARG A 143 22.69 -12.83 -15.67
C ARG A 143 22.15 -11.41 -15.80
N TYR A 144 22.60 -10.49 -14.93
CA TYR A 144 22.18 -9.11 -14.93
C TYR A 144 23.34 -8.17 -14.60
N ASP A 145 23.25 -6.93 -15.07
CA ASP A 145 24.10 -5.86 -14.58
C ASP A 145 23.48 -5.23 -13.33
N TYR A 146 22.15 -5.04 -13.35
CA TYR A 146 21.35 -4.49 -12.24
C TYR A 146 20.13 -5.34 -11.93
N LEU A 147 19.79 -5.42 -10.64
CA LEU A 147 18.65 -6.18 -10.13
C LEU A 147 17.70 -5.28 -9.34
N ILE A 148 16.40 -5.37 -9.60
CA ILE A 148 15.37 -4.74 -8.78
C ILE A 148 14.55 -5.82 -8.07
N GLY A 149 14.52 -5.77 -6.73
CA GLY A 149 13.61 -6.55 -5.89
C GLY A 149 12.30 -5.81 -5.68
N ALA A 150 11.24 -6.28 -6.37
CA ALA A 150 9.86 -5.78 -6.29
C ALA A 150 8.90 -6.91 -5.86
N ASP A 151 9.41 -7.92 -5.18
CA ASP A 151 8.79 -9.21 -4.89
C ASP A 151 7.95 -9.23 -3.60
N GLY A 152 7.60 -8.03 -3.13
CA GLY A 152 6.65 -7.81 -2.04
C GLY A 152 7.24 -8.05 -0.65
N VAL A 153 6.38 -8.08 0.36
CA VAL A 153 6.78 -8.14 1.77
C VAL A 153 7.64 -9.36 2.11
N ASN A 154 7.42 -10.51 1.44
CA ASN A 154 8.22 -11.73 1.64
C ASN A 154 9.43 -11.79 0.68
N SER A 155 10.01 -10.65 0.34
CA SER A 155 11.06 -10.50 -0.65
C SER A 155 12.23 -11.45 -0.46
N VAL A 156 12.50 -12.26 -1.48
CA VAL A 156 13.70 -13.10 -1.53
C VAL A 156 14.94 -12.25 -1.80
N VAL A 157 14.80 -11.15 -2.56
CA VAL A 157 15.91 -10.22 -2.81
C VAL A 157 16.31 -9.51 -1.52
N ALA A 158 15.34 -8.99 -0.75
CA ALA A 158 15.63 -8.37 0.55
C ALA A 158 16.27 -9.36 1.54
N LYS A 159 15.77 -10.60 1.56
CA LYS A 159 16.37 -11.67 2.40
C LYS A 159 17.81 -11.97 1.99
N THR A 160 18.10 -12.01 0.70
CA THR A 160 19.46 -12.26 0.19
C THR A 160 20.41 -11.10 0.54
N LEU A 161 19.94 -9.84 0.46
CA LEU A 161 20.77 -8.68 0.79
C LEU A 161 21.02 -8.48 2.29
N PHE A 162 20.00 -8.75 3.12
CA PHE A 162 19.96 -8.30 4.51
C PHE A 162 19.67 -9.42 5.53
N GLY A 163 19.56 -10.67 5.09
CA GLY A 163 19.29 -11.83 5.94
C GLY A 163 17.82 -12.03 6.30
N ALA A 164 16.98 -10.98 6.22
CA ALA A 164 15.55 -11.03 6.51
C ALA A 164 14.75 -10.17 5.55
N ALA A 165 13.53 -10.60 5.21
CA ALA A 165 12.61 -9.80 4.41
C ALA A 165 11.99 -8.66 5.22
N PHE A 166 11.65 -8.91 6.49
CA PHE A 166 11.04 -7.94 7.43
C PHE A 166 11.32 -8.33 8.89
N ASP A 167 11.03 -7.42 9.83
CA ASP A 167 11.05 -7.70 11.27
C ASP A 167 9.64 -8.08 11.76
N ARG A 168 9.51 -9.23 12.44
CA ARG A 168 8.24 -9.69 13.00
C ARG A 168 7.68 -8.81 14.11
N LYS A 169 8.49 -7.96 14.73
CA LYS A 169 8.05 -7.04 15.78
C LYS A 169 7.32 -5.82 15.25
N THR A 170 7.68 -5.41 14.03
CA THR A 170 7.18 -4.17 13.42
C THR A 170 6.24 -4.40 12.24
N ILE A 171 6.20 -5.62 11.70
CA ILE A 171 5.36 -5.96 10.57
C ILE A 171 3.87 -5.97 10.95
N GLY A 172 3.01 -5.49 10.05
CA GLY A 172 1.57 -5.67 10.11
C GLY A 172 1.14 -7.02 9.54
N PHE A 173 -0.06 -7.45 9.93
CA PHE A 173 -0.74 -8.59 9.32
C PHE A 173 -2.21 -8.24 9.09
N ALA A 174 -2.73 -8.62 7.94
CA ALA A 174 -4.10 -8.37 7.54
C ALA A 174 -4.80 -9.67 7.16
N LEU A 175 -6.09 -9.73 7.48
CA LEU A 175 -7.04 -10.74 7.04
C LEU A 175 -8.10 -10.07 6.21
N GLU A 176 -8.55 -10.72 5.15
CA GLU A 176 -9.68 -10.25 4.33
C GLU A 176 -10.47 -11.39 3.71
N MET A 177 -11.69 -11.06 3.31
CA MET A 177 -12.63 -11.91 2.62
C MET A 177 -13.44 -11.08 1.63
N ASP A 178 -13.69 -11.62 0.45
CA ASP A 178 -14.65 -11.04 -0.48
C ASP A 178 -16.04 -11.60 -0.17
N VAL A 179 -17.01 -10.72 0.06
CA VAL A 179 -18.37 -11.03 0.49
C VAL A 179 -19.35 -10.58 -0.59
N PRO A 180 -20.28 -11.43 -1.06
CA PRO A 180 -21.34 -11.04 -1.97
C PRO A 180 -22.15 -9.84 -1.43
N ALA A 181 -22.53 -8.91 -2.31
CA ALA A 181 -23.19 -7.66 -1.89
C ALA A 181 -24.56 -7.90 -1.21
N ASN A 182 -25.26 -8.99 -1.55
CA ASN A 182 -26.52 -9.35 -0.92
C ASN A 182 -26.40 -9.75 0.55
N LEU A 183 -25.21 -10.07 1.06
CA LEU A 183 -24.97 -10.32 2.48
C LEU A 183 -24.73 -9.03 3.29
N LEU A 184 -24.73 -7.88 2.63
CA LEU A 184 -24.57 -6.56 3.22
C LEU A 184 -25.65 -5.59 2.70
N PRO A 185 -26.95 -5.89 2.89
CA PRO A 185 -28.03 -5.09 2.31
C PRO A 185 -28.04 -3.63 2.82
N ASP A 186 -27.60 -3.43 4.07
CA ASP A 186 -27.52 -2.08 4.69
C ASP A 186 -26.15 -1.42 4.50
N ALA A 187 -25.28 -1.99 3.64
CA ALA A 187 -23.99 -1.36 3.38
C ALA A 187 -24.18 -0.02 2.70
N SER A 188 -23.53 1.00 3.24
CA SER A 188 -23.41 2.29 2.58
C SER A 188 -22.72 2.12 1.21
N THR A 189 -23.07 2.96 0.25
CA THR A 189 -22.26 3.11 -0.98
C THR A 189 -20.85 3.66 -0.69
N LEU A 190 -20.64 4.19 0.52
CA LEU A 190 -19.35 4.64 0.99
C LEU A 190 -18.54 3.48 1.56
N PRO A 191 -17.24 3.46 1.34
CA PRO A 191 -16.33 2.54 2.03
C PRO A 191 -16.36 2.79 3.53
N GLU A 192 -16.23 1.73 4.32
CA GLU A 192 -16.24 1.81 5.78
C GLU A 192 -14.83 1.60 6.35
N ILE A 193 -14.49 2.40 7.37
CA ILE A 193 -13.32 2.19 8.23
C ILE A 193 -13.79 2.03 9.67
N HIS A 194 -13.40 0.93 10.31
CA HIS A 194 -13.79 0.56 11.66
C HIS A 194 -12.58 0.61 12.59
N PHE A 195 -12.55 1.60 13.47
CA PHE A 195 -11.51 1.73 14.50
C PHE A 195 -11.81 0.89 15.75
N GLY A 196 -10.77 0.55 16.52
CA GLY A 196 -10.87 -0.19 17.78
C GLY A 196 -11.10 -1.71 17.63
N VAL A 197 -11.19 -2.23 16.40
CA VAL A 197 -11.38 -3.69 16.13
C VAL A 197 -10.06 -4.47 16.15
N ALA A 198 -8.95 -3.84 15.78
CA ALA A 198 -7.60 -4.40 15.84
C ALA A 198 -6.66 -3.46 16.60
N ARG A 199 -5.64 -3.99 17.26
CA ARG A 199 -4.62 -3.18 17.89
C ARG A 199 -3.63 -2.62 16.89
N TRP A 200 -3.41 -1.30 16.92
CA TRP A 200 -2.56 -0.59 15.98
C TRP A 200 -2.98 -0.88 14.53
N GLY A 201 -4.28 -0.69 14.29
CA GLY A 201 -4.88 -0.97 13.00
C GLY A 201 -6.39 -0.71 12.99
N TYR A 202 -7.05 -1.20 11.97
CA TYR A 202 -8.47 -0.98 11.73
C TYR A 202 -9.09 -2.11 10.90
N GLY A 203 -10.42 -2.13 10.83
CA GLY A 203 -11.20 -2.94 9.90
C GLY A 203 -11.70 -2.10 8.72
N TRP A 204 -12.03 -2.73 7.62
CA TRP A 204 -12.61 -2.06 6.45
C TRP A 204 -13.70 -2.89 5.80
N VAL A 205 -14.64 -2.19 5.14
CA VAL A 205 -15.64 -2.75 4.22
C VAL A 205 -15.60 -1.90 2.97
N PHE A 206 -15.03 -2.41 1.90
CA PHE A 206 -14.81 -1.66 0.67
C PHE A 206 -15.66 -2.18 -0.48
N PRO A 207 -16.48 -1.31 -1.12
CA PRO A 207 -17.35 -1.68 -2.21
C PRO A 207 -16.55 -1.98 -3.48
N LYS A 208 -16.96 -3.02 -4.19
CA LYS A 208 -16.53 -3.35 -5.55
C LYS A 208 -17.76 -3.79 -6.36
N GLN A 209 -17.57 -4.07 -7.64
CA GLN A 209 -18.69 -4.50 -8.47
C GLN A 209 -19.26 -5.85 -7.98
N GLY A 210 -20.46 -5.83 -7.41
CA GLY A 210 -21.20 -7.02 -6.93
C GLY A 210 -20.67 -7.67 -5.65
N ILE A 211 -19.59 -7.16 -5.05
CA ILE A 211 -19.00 -7.68 -3.82
C ILE A 211 -18.52 -6.57 -2.89
N TYR A 212 -18.29 -6.92 -1.64
CA TYR A 212 -17.52 -6.09 -0.70
C TYR A 212 -16.27 -6.85 -0.26
N THR A 213 -15.11 -6.18 -0.24
CA THR A 213 -13.94 -6.71 0.44
C THR A 213 -13.98 -6.29 1.90
N VAL A 214 -14.25 -7.24 2.78
CA VAL A 214 -14.25 -7.04 4.23
C VAL A 214 -12.91 -7.49 4.79
N GLY A 215 -12.25 -6.65 5.57
CA GLY A 215 -10.95 -7.01 6.11
C GLY A 215 -10.63 -6.32 7.43
N MET A 216 -9.55 -6.76 8.04
CA MET A 216 -9.00 -6.23 9.27
C MET A 216 -7.48 -6.41 9.28
N GLY A 217 -6.75 -5.40 9.70
CA GLY A 217 -5.30 -5.47 9.84
C GLY A 217 -4.80 -4.68 11.02
N GLY A 218 -3.61 -5.03 11.50
CA GLY A 218 -2.94 -4.34 12.58
C GLY A 218 -1.54 -4.91 12.82
N LEU A 219 -0.85 -4.39 13.84
CA LEU A 219 0.52 -4.82 14.15
C LEU A 219 0.51 -6.30 14.59
N TYR A 220 1.25 -7.16 13.86
CA TYR A 220 1.23 -8.62 14.06
C TYR A 220 1.51 -9.04 15.50
N ALA A 221 2.56 -8.47 16.10
CA ALA A 221 2.97 -8.79 17.48
C ALA A 221 1.92 -8.43 18.55
N LEU A 222 1.01 -7.50 18.26
CA LEU A 222 -0.03 -7.05 19.21
C LEU A 222 -1.39 -7.72 18.99
N ASN A 223 -1.55 -8.52 17.93
CA ASN A 223 -2.80 -9.17 17.56
C ASN A 223 -2.64 -10.70 17.40
N PRO A 224 -2.25 -11.43 18.46
CA PRO A 224 -2.11 -12.89 18.37
C PRO A 224 -3.45 -13.60 18.09
N ASP A 225 -4.56 -12.95 18.43
CA ASP A 225 -5.93 -13.39 18.25
C ASP A 225 -6.66 -12.74 17.05
N LEU A 226 -5.91 -12.20 16.07
CA LEU A 226 -6.49 -11.44 14.95
C LEU A 226 -7.58 -12.21 14.21
N ARG A 227 -7.42 -13.54 14.04
CA ARG A 227 -8.42 -14.40 13.39
C ARG A 227 -9.75 -14.38 14.14
N ALA A 228 -9.73 -14.59 15.44
CA ALA A 228 -10.95 -14.58 16.26
C ALA A 228 -11.58 -13.18 16.34
N ARG A 229 -10.76 -12.11 16.31
CA ARG A 229 -11.27 -10.72 16.20
C ARG A 229 -11.95 -10.49 14.87
N PHE A 230 -11.38 -10.97 13.79
CA PHE A 230 -11.95 -10.82 12.45
C PHE A 230 -13.28 -11.58 12.33
N GLU A 231 -13.38 -12.80 12.84
CA GLU A 231 -14.63 -13.56 12.88
C GLU A 231 -15.72 -12.85 13.69
N ARG A 232 -15.39 -12.28 14.86
CA ARG A 232 -16.32 -11.42 15.63
C ARG A 232 -16.73 -10.16 14.86
N PHE A 233 -15.82 -9.55 14.12
CA PHE A 233 -16.11 -8.41 13.27
C PHE A 233 -17.07 -8.78 12.14
N LEU A 234 -16.85 -9.91 11.46
CA LEU A 234 -17.75 -10.46 10.45
C LEU A 234 -19.14 -10.72 11.03
N MET A 235 -19.24 -11.44 12.16
CA MET A 235 -20.53 -11.68 12.84
C MET A 235 -21.26 -10.40 13.19
N LYS A 236 -20.56 -9.40 13.72
CA LYS A 236 -21.17 -8.10 14.07
C LYS A 236 -21.66 -7.35 12.83
N ARG A 237 -20.93 -7.41 11.71
CA ARG A 237 -21.23 -6.60 10.51
C ARG A 237 -22.19 -7.31 9.55
N LEU A 238 -22.12 -8.63 9.46
CA LEU A 238 -22.88 -9.44 8.50
C LEU A 238 -24.03 -10.22 9.14
N GLY A 239 -24.05 -10.35 10.46
CA GLY A 239 -24.98 -11.22 11.18
C GLY A 239 -24.67 -12.72 11.05
N THR A 240 -23.70 -13.10 10.24
CA THR A 240 -23.31 -14.49 9.96
C THR A 240 -21.83 -14.59 9.65
N LEU A 241 -21.28 -15.81 9.71
CA LEU A 241 -19.94 -16.10 9.18
C LEU A 241 -20.10 -16.69 7.77
N PRO A 242 -19.67 -15.96 6.73
CA PRO A 242 -19.74 -16.47 5.37
C PRO A 242 -18.78 -17.65 5.14
N GLU A 243 -19.13 -18.55 4.22
CA GLU A 243 -18.30 -19.70 3.86
C GLU A 243 -17.04 -19.35 3.04
N GLN A 244 -16.96 -18.12 2.54
CA GLN A 244 -15.85 -17.67 1.73
C GLN A 244 -14.54 -17.76 2.49
N LYS A 245 -13.47 -18.06 1.74
CA LYS A 245 -12.15 -18.25 2.33
C LYS A 245 -11.56 -16.94 2.88
N ILE A 246 -11.21 -16.93 4.15
CA ILE A 246 -10.40 -15.89 4.75
C ILE A 246 -8.96 -16.02 4.24
N LYS A 247 -8.45 -14.95 3.64
CA LYS A 247 -7.06 -14.80 3.16
C LYS A 247 -6.26 -14.00 4.18
N GLY A 248 -4.96 -14.27 4.31
CA GLY A 248 -4.08 -13.53 5.20
C GLY A 248 -2.76 -13.15 4.53
N HIS A 249 -2.24 -11.97 4.86
CA HIS A 249 -0.97 -11.48 4.31
C HIS A 249 -0.26 -10.51 5.26
N PHE A 250 1.08 -10.56 5.27
CA PHE A 250 1.87 -9.54 5.93
C PHE A 250 1.84 -8.23 5.16
N VAL A 251 1.92 -7.12 5.89
CA VAL A 251 1.94 -5.75 5.35
C VAL A 251 3.09 -4.99 6.02
N PRO A 252 4.02 -4.37 5.28
CA PRO A 252 5.15 -3.66 5.88
C PRO A 252 4.71 -2.30 6.44
N PHE A 253 3.87 -2.33 7.44
CA PHE A 253 3.12 -1.23 8.03
C PHE A 253 4.03 -0.20 8.72
N GLY A 254 4.62 0.70 7.90
CA GLY A 254 5.57 1.72 8.34
C GLY A 254 7.00 1.23 8.60
N ASP A 255 7.29 -0.05 8.38
CA ASP A 255 8.62 -0.64 8.59
C ASP A 255 9.43 -0.60 7.28
N PHE A 256 9.89 0.58 6.91
CA PHE A 256 10.69 0.77 5.70
C PHE A 256 12.19 0.62 5.95
N ARG A 257 12.92 0.19 4.91
CA ARG A 257 14.37 0.07 4.94
C ARG A 257 15.02 1.44 4.80
N ARG A 258 15.97 1.77 5.71
CA ARG A 258 16.73 3.03 5.60
C ARG A 258 17.63 3.05 4.37
N GLN A 259 18.15 1.89 3.99
CA GLN A 259 18.96 1.67 2.79
C GLN A 259 18.24 0.64 1.91
N PRO A 260 17.59 1.07 0.82
CA PRO A 260 16.78 0.20 -0.03
C PRO A 260 17.58 -0.53 -1.10
N GLY A 261 18.83 -0.85 -0.86
CA GLY A 261 19.68 -1.55 -1.82
C GLY A 261 21.14 -1.59 -1.39
N ARG A 262 21.93 -2.28 -2.20
CA ARG A 262 23.39 -2.37 -2.08
C ARG A 262 23.97 -2.61 -3.48
N ASP A 263 25.07 -1.94 -3.80
CA ASP A 263 25.79 -2.06 -5.06
C ASP A 263 24.85 -1.89 -6.28
N ASN A 264 24.65 -2.95 -7.03
CA ASN A 264 23.79 -2.98 -8.23
C ASN A 264 22.38 -3.55 -7.99
N VAL A 265 21.95 -3.67 -6.72
CA VAL A 265 20.64 -4.22 -6.35
C VAL A 265 19.82 -3.18 -5.61
N LEU A 266 18.62 -2.87 -6.11
CA LEU A 266 17.66 -1.95 -5.49
C LEU A 266 16.39 -2.69 -5.05
N LEU A 267 15.74 -2.22 -3.97
CA LEU A 267 14.44 -2.70 -3.51
C LEU A 267 13.39 -1.60 -3.68
N CYS A 268 12.17 -1.97 -4.07
CA CYS A 268 11.04 -1.04 -4.18
C CYS A 268 9.73 -1.64 -3.68
N GLY A 269 8.72 -0.81 -3.46
CA GLY A 269 7.42 -1.19 -2.92
C GLY A 269 7.52 -1.89 -1.56
N ASP A 270 6.71 -2.93 -1.36
CA ASP A 270 6.67 -3.69 -0.11
C ASP A 270 8.01 -4.39 0.22
N ALA A 271 8.84 -4.71 -0.78
CA ALA A 271 10.18 -5.28 -0.56
C ALA A 271 11.12 -4.28 0.14
N ALA A 272 10.89 -2.98 -0.06
CA ALA A 272 11.56 -1.89 0.65
C ALA A 272 10.77 -1.40 1.89
N GLY A 273 9.56 -1.93 2.13
CA GLY A 273 8.73 -1.59 3.28
C GLY A 273 7.88 -0.32 3.11
N LEU A 274 7.55 0.07 1.89
CA LEU A 274 6.93 1.37 1.59
C LEU A 274 5.40 1.33 1.69
N VAL A 275 4.88 1.30 2.91
CA VAL A 275 3.45 1.41 3.21
C VAL A 275 3.25 2.43 4.34
N ASP A 276 2.30 3.34 4.16
CA ASP A 276 1.89 4.29 5.19
C ASP A 276 1.27 3.56 6.39
N SER A 277 1.69 3.92 7.59
CA SER A 277 1.31 3.22 8.82
C SER A 277 -0.03 3.65 9.42
N ILE A 278 -0.70 4.64 8.84
CA ILE A 278 -2.02 5.12 9.28
C ILE A 278 -3.08 4.76 8.23
N THR A 279 -2.82 5.10 6.96
CA THR A 279 -3.78 4.88 5.89
C THR A 279 -3.70 3.49 5.27
N GLY A 280 -2.57 2.79 5.44
CA GLY A 280 -2.29 1.52 4.76
C GLY A 280 -1.98 1.69 3.27
N GLU A 281 -1.80 2.92 2.78
CA GLU A 281 -1.48 3.20 1.39
C GLU A 281 -0.11 2.63 1.02
N GLY A 282 -0.06 1.77 0.02
CA GLY A 282 1.18 1.18 -0.49
C GLY A 282 1.29 1.20 -2.01
N ILE A 283 0.15 1.17 -2.75
CA ILE A 283 0.14 1.04 -4.20
C ILE A 283 0.78 2.26 -4.89
N ALA A 284 0.48 3.48 -4.41
CA ALA A 284 1.10 4.70 -4.92
C ALA A 284 2.62 4.68 -4.72
N PHE A 285 3.07 4.38 -3.51
CA PHE A 285 4.50 4.31 -3.18
C PHE A 285 5.21 3.15 -3.91
N ALA A 286 4.51 2.05 -4.16
CA ALA A 286 5.04 0.95 -4.97
C ALA A 286 5.33 1.42 -6.40
N MET A 287 4.38 2.08 -7.07
CA MET A 287 4.60 2.63 -8.41
C MET A 287 5.67 3.72 -8.43
N GLN A 288 5.66 4.65 -7.45
CA GLN A 288 6.65 5.71 -7.34
C GLN A 288 8.06 5.16 -7.20
N SER A 289 8.28 4.26 -6.24
CA SER A 289 9.59 3.69 -5.98
C SER A 289 10.05 2.77 -7.11
N GLY A 290 9.14 2.03 -7.75
CA GLY A 290 9.46 1.24 -8.94
C GLY A 290 9.94 2.10 -10.09
N ASN A 291 9.21 3.17 -10.42
CA ASN A 291 9.60 4.15 -11.43
C ASN A 291 10.97 4.77 -11.11
N ALA A 292 11.18 5.22 -9.87
CA ALA A 292 12.44 5.83 -9.43
C ALA A 292 13.62 4.85 -9.54
N ALA A 293 13.43 3.57 -9.13
CA ALA A 293 14.45 2.54 -9.26
C ALA A 293 14.79 2.24 -10.73
N GLY A 294 13.76 2.16 -11.60
CA GLY A 294 13.93 1.99 -13.04
C GLY A 294 14.69 3.14 -13.68
N ALA A 295 14.31 4.39 -13.38
CA ALA A 295 14.98 5.59 -13.87
C ALA A 295 16.42 5.72 -13.37
N ALA A 296 16.70 5.31 -12.12
CA ALA A 296 18.06 5.32 -11.57
C ALA A 296 18.96 4.33 -12.30
N ILE A 297 18.47 3.11 -12.59
CA ILE A 297 19.23 2.11 -13.35
C ILE A 297 19.40 2.51 -14.81
N ALA A 298 18.38 3.07 -15.46
CA ALA A 298 18.51 3.56 -16.83
C ALA A 298 19.61 4.64 -16.93
N ALA A 299 19.65 5.57 -15.96
CA ALA A 299 20.71 6.59 -15.90
C ALA A 299 22.09 5.99 -15.60
N ALA A 300 22.15 4.96 -14.74
CA ALA A 300 23.41 4.25 -14.45
C ALA A 300 23.99 3.58 -15.69
N LEU A 301 23.14 2.93 -16.50
CA LEU A 301 23.55 2.30 -17.75
C LEU A 301 23.96 3.32 -18.82
N ALA A 302 23.32 4.50 -18.87
CA ALA A 302 23.64 5.54 -19.86
C ALA A 302 24.87 6.36 -19.50
N ALA A 303 25.09 6.68 -18.22
CA ALA A 303 26.08 7.67 -17.76
C ALA A 303 27.08 7.14 -16.73
N GLY A 304 27.01 5.86 -16.34
CA GLY A 304 27.92 5.24 -15.36
C GLY A 304 27.77 5.76 -13.92
N VAL A 305 26.66 6.44 -13.60
CA VAL A 305 26.41 6.96 -12.23
C VAL A 305 25.94 5.87 -11.30
N ALA A 306 26.21 5.99 -10.00
CA ALA A 306 25.76 5.03 -9.00
C ALA A 306 24.21 5.05 -8.86
N PRO A 307 23.51 3.94 -9.16
CA PRO A 307 22.05 3.95 -9.19
C PRO A 307 21.42 4.12 -7.78
N LEU A 308 22.09 3.63 -6.74
CA LEU A 308 21.59 3.74 -5.37
C LEU A 308 21.51 5.19 -4.90
N GLU A 309 22.51 6.01 -5.18
CA GLU A 309 22.53 7.41 -4.79
C GLU A 309 21.40 8.18 -5.47
N ARG A 310 21.22 8.00 -6.78
CA ARG A 310 20.12 8.59 -7.52
C ARG A 310 18.76 8.12 -7.02
N TYR A 311 18.63 6.82 -6.74
CA TYR A 311 17.40 6.26 -6.20
C TYR A 311 17.06 6.82 -4.82
N MET A 312 18.07 7.00 -3.95
CA MET A 312 17.88 7.54 -2.60
C MET A 312 17.27 8.94 -2.60
N HIS A 313 17.49 9.76 -3.60
CA HIS A 313 16.87 11.08 -3.72
C HIS A 313 15.33 10.97 -3.75
N GLU A 314 14.77 10.18 -4.68
CA GLU A 314 13.32 9.97 -4.78
C GLU A 314 12.78 9.12 -3.61
N TYR A 315 13.52 8.12 -3.20
CA TYR A 315 13.19 7.25 -2.07
C TYR A 315 13.04 8.04 -0.77
N SER A 316 13.88 9.04 -0.54
CA SER A 316 13.85 9.87 0.67
C SER A 316 12.55 10.69 0.78
N ALA A 317 11.96 11.13 -0.31
CA ALA A 317 10.67 11.82 -0.30
C ALA A 317 9.56 10.89 0.20
N ILE A 318 9.50 9.64 -0.32
CA ILE A 318 8.53 8.62 0.11
C ILE A 318 8.73 8.27 1.58
N THR A 319 9.97 8.01 2.00
CA THR A 319 10.26 7.61 3.39
C THR A 319 10.10 8.74 4.39
N THR A 320 10.23 9.98 3.97
CA THR A 320 9.90 11.14 4.81
C THR A 320 8.41 11.18 5.13
N HIS A 321 7.54 10.94 4.14
CA HIS A 321 6.11 10.79 4.37
C HIS A 321 5.79 9.63 5.35
N ILE A 322 6.34 8.43 5.10
CA ILE A 322 6.12 7.25 5.96
C ILE A 322 6.70 7.46 7.37
N ARG A 323 7.81 8.16 7.52
CA ARG A 323 8.38 8.49 8.85
C ARG A 323 7.44 9.39 9.64
N LYS A 324 6.79 10.36 8.98
CA LYS A 324 5.79 11.22 9.60
C LYS A 324 4.54 10.43 9.99
N SER A 325 4.05 9.54 9.11
CA SER A 325 2.92 8.66 9.48
C SER A 325 3.27 7.79 10.70
N ASN A 326 4.49 7.27 10.78
CA ASN A 326 4.97 6.52 11.95
C ASN A 326 4.97 7.35 13.22
N PHE A 327 5.36 8.63 13.17
CA PHE A 327 5.29 9.53 14.32
C PHE A 327 3.85 9.67 14.81
N TYR A 328 2.89 9.97 13.92
CA TYR A 328 1.48 10.09 14.29
C TYR A 328 0.88 8.77 14.77
N ARG A 329 1.29 7.63 14.19
CA ARG A 329 0.89 6.31 14.66
C ARG A 329 1.22 6.11 16.13
N TRP A 330 2.42 6.53 16.58
CA TRP A 330 2.81 6.48 17.99
C TRP A 330 2.01 7.43 18.89
N LEU A 331 1.43 8.48 18.36
CA LEU A 331 0.52 9.36 19.12
C LEU A 331 -0.90 8.79 19.21
N ILE A 332 -1.37 8.06 18.17
CA ILE A 332 -2.77 7.61 18.05
C ILE A 332 -2.99 6.26 18.73
N PHE A 333 -2.15 5.26 18.47
CA PHE A 333 -2.42 3.84 18.80
C PHE A 333 -1.96 3.32 20.18
N PRO A 334 -1.14 3.98 21.03
CA PRO A 334 -0.94 3.51 22.39
C PRO A 334 -2.25 3.49 23.18
N ARG A 335 -2.41 2.51 24.10
CA ARG A 335 -3.71 2.21 24.75
C ARG A 335 -4.47 3.42 25.31
N LEU A 336 -3.76 4.37 25.91
CA LEU A 336 -4.41 5.56 26.52
C LEU A 336 -4.81 6.55 25.43
N SER A 337 -3.91 6.89 24.53
CA SER A 337 -4.18 7.82 23.43
C SER A 337 -5.18 7.24 22.42
N GLU A 338 -5.19 5.91 22.18
CA GLU A 338 -6.19 5.26 21.37
C GLU A 338 -7.61 5.46 21.95
N LYS A 339 -7.79 5.28 23.26
CA LYS A 339 -9.08 5.53 23.91
C LYS A 339 -9.53 6.99 23.76
N LEU A 340 -8.62 7.94 23.94
CA LEU A 340 -8.91 9.36 23.75
C LEU A 340 -9.22 9.69 22.29
N PHE A 341 -8.46 9.14 21.36
CA PHE A 341 -8.71 9.29 19.92
C PHE A 341 -10.07 8.73 19.52
N LEU A 342 -10.40 7.51 19.95
CA LEU A 342 -11.69 6.87 19.67
C LEU A 342 -12.88 7.63 20.28
N ALA A 343 -12.69 8.25 21.45
CA ALA A 343 -13.70 9.10 22.07
C ALA A 343 -13.87 10.46 21.34
N ALA A 344 -12.81 10.97 20.73
CA ALA A 344 -12.81 12.26 20.04
C ALA A 344 -13.28 12.18 18.58
N ILE A 345 -13.16 11.01 17.90
CA ILE A 345 -13.53 10.84 16.49
C ILE A 345 -14.96 11.31 16.17
N PRO A 346 -16.00 10.99 16.96
CA PRO A 346 -17.36 11.35 16.62
C PRO A 346 -17.58 12.86 16.45
N ASP A 347 -16.85 13.68 17.19
CA ASP A 347 -16.97 15.14 17.18
C ASP A 347 -15.89 15.82 16.29
N ALA A 348 -15.05 15.04 15.64
CA ALA A 348 -13.84 15.54 15.00
C ALA A 348 -13.92 15.53 13.46
N SER A 349 -14.85 16.33 12.88
CA SER A 349 -14.93 16.51 11.42
C SER A 349 -13.58 16.88 10.78
N THR A 350 -12.74 17.62 11.50
CA THR A 350 -11.37 17.97 11.05
C THR A 350 -10.46 16.76 10.92
N ILE A 351 -10.55 15.77 11.84
CA ILE A 351 -9.77 14.52 11.76
C ILE A 351 -10.19 13.73 10.53
N GLN A 352 -11.51 13.60 10.30
CA GLN A 352 -12.04 12.89 9.15
C GLN A 352 -11.62 13.56 7.84
N ARG A 353 -11.75 14.88 7.72
CA ARG A 353 -11.28 15.66 6.56
C ARG A 353 -9.77 15.49 6.36
N SER A 354 -8.99 15.61 7.42
CA SER A 354 -7.53 15.45 7.34
C SER A 354 -7.12 14.06 6.85
N TYR A 355 -7.85 13.01 7.26
CA TYR A 355 -7.61 11.65 6.76
C TYR A 355 -7.89 11.54 5.25
N LEU A 356 -8.99 12.11 4.77
CA LEU A 356 -9.34 12.13 3.35
C LEU A 356 -8.36 12.98 2.54
N ASP A 357 -7.93 14.12 3.05
CA ASP A 357 -6.94 15.00 2.41
C ASP A 357 -5.57 14.33 2.29
N LEU A 358 -5.17 13.54 3.31
CA LEU A 358 -3.95 12.72 3.24
C LEU A 358 -4.06 11.65 2.13
N LEU A 359 -5.21 10.97 2.02
CA LEU A 359 -5.46 9.99 0.96
C LEU A 359 -5.50 10.64 -0.44
N ALA A 360 -6.00 11.85 -0.53
CA ALA A 360 -6.04 12.63 -1.76
C ALA A 360 -4.67 13.18 -2.18
N ALA A 361 -3.70 13.20 -1.27
CA ALA A 361 -2.44 13.93 -1.40
C ALA A 361 -2.65 15.44 -1.62
N ASP A 362 -3.67 16.00 -0.97
CA ASP A 362 -3.94 17.43 -0.92
C ASP A 362 -3.21 18.08 0.26
N ILE A 363 -2.89 17.28 1.28
CA ILE A 363 -2.00 17.67 2.38
C ILE A 363 -0.97 16.56 2.65
N GLU A 364 0.10 16.96 3.29
CA GLU A 364 1.07 16.07 3.93
C GLU A 364 0.91 16.12 5.44
N TYR A 365 1.50 15.17 6.17
CA TYR A 365 1.41 15.08 7.64
C TYR A 365 1.84 16.36 8.36
N ASP A 366 2.66 17.21 7.77
CA ASP A 366 3.09 18.50 8.34
C ASP A 366 1.94 19.49 8.55
N ALA A 367 0.86 19.37 7.80
CA ALA A 367 -0.30 20.23 7.93
C ALA A 367 -1.20 19.86 9.14
N LEU A 368 -1.06 18.63 9.68
CA LEU A 368 -1.93 18.15 10.76
C LEU A 368 -1.87 18.97 12.05
N PRO A 369 -0.69 19.39 12.57
CA PRO A 369 -0.63 20.18 13.80
C PRO A 369 -1.43 21.48 13.70
N GLY A 370 -1.32 22.20 12.60
CA GLY A 370 -2.08 23.45 12.39
C GLY A 370 -3.60 23.20 12.35
N ARG A 371 -4.03 22.13 11.70
CA ARG A 371 -5.46 21.77 11.63
C ARG A 371 -6.03 21.37 13.00
N ILE A 372 -5.30 20.56 13.75
CA ILE A 372 -5.67 20.16 15.11
C ILE A 372 -5.73 21.39 16.03
N TRP A 373 -4.76 22.29 15.92
CA TRP A 373 -4.73 23.53 16.70
C TRP A 373 -5.95 24.42 16.45
N ILE A 374 -6.33 24.63 15.19
CA ILE A 374 -7.53 25.39 14.79
C ILE A 374 -8.79 24.75 15.39
N GLN A 375 -8.90 23.42 15.38
CA GLN A 375 -10.04 22.71 15.96
C GLN A 375 -10.12 22.90 17.49
N LEU A 376 -8.98 22.81 18.19
CA LEU A 376 -8.94 23.03 19.64
C LEU A 376 -9.36 24.45 20.00
N GLN A 377 -8.94 25.46 19.24
CA GLN A 377 -9.38 26.85 19.43
C GLN A 377 -10.88 27.02 19.21
N ASN A 378 -11.42 26.40 18.16
CA ASN A 378 -12.86 26.47 17.84
C ASN A 378 -13.70 25.68 18.84
N GLY A 379 -13.22 24.53 19.33
CA GLY A 379 -13.83 23.74 20.41
C GLY A 379 -13.85 24.49 21.73
N GLY A 380 -12.76 25.15 22.09
CA GLY A 380 -12.67 26.00 23.27
C GLY A 380 -13.67 27.19 23.23
N ARG A 381 -13.83 27.81 22.06
CA ARG A 381 -14.83 28.89 21.87
C ARG A 381 -16.27 28.41 22.02
N LYS A 382 -16.59 27.18 21.54
CA LYS A 382 -17.93 26.58 21.72
C LYS A 382 -18.23 26.26 23.19
N ILE A 383 -17.24 25.78 23.93
CA ILE A 383 -17.38 25.48 25.36
C ILE A 383 -17.56 26.77 26.17
N THR A 384 -16.74 27.79 25.94
CA THR A 384 -16.86 29.10 26.60
C THR A 384 -18.16 29.82 26.22
N GLY A 385 -18.63 29.72 24.97
CA GLY A 385 -19.92 30.25 24.52
C GLY A 385 -21.13 29.59 25.22
N ARG A 386 -21.10 28.26 25.43
CA ARG A 386 -22.12 27.55 26.21
C ARG A 386 -22.12 27.91 27.67
N ILE A 387 -20.95 28.14 28.30
CA ILE A 387 -20.84 28.54 29.71
C ILE A 387 -21.33 30.00 29.89
N MET A 388 -21.16 30.85 28.86
CA MET A 388 -21.58 32.28 28.94
C MET A 388 -22.99 32.54 28.40
N GLY A 389 -23.79 31.49 28.12
CA GLY A 389 -25.20 31.64 27.73
C GLY A 389 -25.44 32.35 26.39
N ARG A 390 -24.45 32.44 25.50
CA ARG A 390 -24.60 33.00 24.13
C ARG A 390 -25.11 31.94 23.17
N PRO A 391 -26.18 32.24 22.38
CA PRO A 391 -26.62 31.31 21.34
C PRO A 391 -25.50 31.12 20.32
N VAL A 392 -25.21 29.86 19.97
CA VAL A 392 -24.27 29.47 18.91
C VAL A 392 -25.01 29.71 17.59
N GLN A 393 -24.61 30.70 16.83
CA GLN A 393 -24.98 30.86 15.42
C GLN A 393 -24.18 29.88 14.55
#